data_3b9a0d3cafa99f754c09618b89863356
#
_entry.id   3b9a0d3cafa99f754c09618b89863356
#
_cell.length_a   1.000
_cell.length_b   1.000
_cell.length_c   1.000
_cell.angle_alpha   90.00
_cell.angle_beta   90.00
_cell.angle_gamma   90.00
#
_symmetry.space_group_name_H-M   'P 1'
#
loop_
_entity.id
_entity.type
_entity.pdbx_description
1 polymer ?
#
loop_
_entity_poly.entity_id
_entity_poly.type
_entity_poly.pdbx_seq_one_letter_code
_entity_poly.pdbx_strand_id
1 'polypeptide(L)'
;LDRTIKIWSIDNATAKQTIEAHEKGVNHIDYYPHSDKPYLLSTSDDKTVKVWDYTTKSLIATLEGHTSNVSFACYHPELPVIISGSEDGTIKIWHANTYRLEQSLSYGLERAWCVSYQRGKQGVAMGFDDGAVVVKMGREEPAVSMDGTGKLVWARHNEVVSAIIKGGDATLKDGGPIALPSKDMGTTEM
;
A
#
# COMPACT_ATOMS: atom_id res chain seq x y z
N LEU A 1 -8.93 -3.67 25.11
CA LEU A 1 -9.72 -4.91 25.15
C LEU A 1 -11.24 -4.66 25.15
N ASP A 2 -11.69 -3.40 25.13
CA ASP A 2 -13.11 -3.01 25.07
C ASP A 2 -13.73 -3.11 23.65
N ARG A 3 -12.95 -3.54 22.67
CA ARG A 3 -13.36 -3.76 21.26
C ARG A 3 -13.79 -2.51 20.51
N THR A 4 -13.54 -1.33 21.09
CA THR A 4 -13.97 -0.05 20.54
C THR A 4 -12.81 0.75 19.99
N ILE A 5 -13.13 1.64 19.04
CA ILE A 5 -12.27 2.72 18.58
C ILE A 5 -12.89 4.03 19.05
N LYS A 6 -12.09 4.88 19.70
CA LYS A 6 -12.55 6.19 20.18
C LYS A 6 -11.76 7.31 19.52
N ILE A 7 -12.49 8.26 18.97
CA ILE A 7 -11.93 9.48 18.40
C ILE A 7 -12.12 10.62 19.40
N TRP A 8 -11.03 11.24 19.80
CA TRP A 8 -11.01 12.28 20.83
C TRP A 8 -10.77 13.65 20.22
N SER A 9 -11.31 14.68 20.85
CA SER A 9 -10.91 16.06 20.62
C SER A 9 -9.67 16.38 21.44
N ILE A 10 -8.66 16.94 20.79
CA ILE A 10 -7.41 17.35 21.46
C ILE A 10 -7.68 18.58 22.36
N ASP A 11 -8.57 19.48 21.91
CA ASP A 11 -8.79 20.76 22.58
C ASP A 11 -9.42 20.62 23.98
N ASN A 12 -10.32 19.68 24.16
CA ASN A 12 -11.09 19.51 25.40
C ASN A 12 -11.01 18.09 26.00
N ALA A 13 -10.16 17.24 25.44
CA ALA A 13 -9.96 15.85 25.88
C ALA A 13 -11.27 15.03 26.00
N THR A 14 -12.28 15.34 25.20
CA THR A 14 -13.54 14.61 25.18
C THR A 14 -13.63 13.64 24.02
N ALA A 15 -14.23 12.47 24.25
CA ALA A 15 -14.51 11.51 23.20
C ALA A 15 -15.60 12.06 22.28
N LYS A 16 -15.26 12.41 21.05
CA LYS A 16 -16.21 12.85 20.02
C LYS A 16 -17.04 11.71 19.48
N GLN A 17 -16.41 10.56 19.32
CA GLN A 17 -17.06 9.39 18.72
C GLN A 17 -16.54 8.09 19.32
N THR A 18 -17.40 7.09 19.37
CA THR A 18 -17.06 5.70 19.69
C THR A 18 -17.65 4.80 18.60
N ILE A 19 -16.84 3.88 18.12
CA ILE A 19 -17.19 2.87 17.11
C ILE A 19 -17.02 1.49 17.78
N GLU A 20 -18.08 0.69 17.80
CA GLU A 20 -18.02 -0.71 18.16
C GLU A 20 -17.39 -1.48 16.99
N ALA A 21 -16.08 -1.71 17.07
CA ALA A 21 -15.31 -2.06 15.90
C ALA A 21 -15.22 -3.57 15.66
N HIS A 22 -14.86 -4.33 16.69
CA HIS A 22 -14.48 -5.72 16.53
C HIS A 22 -15.16 -6.62 17.55
N GLU A 23 -15.13 -7.94 17.30
CA GLU A 23 -15.62 -8.92 18.26
C GLU A 23 -14.63 -9.21 19.40
N LYS A 24 -13.34 -8.86 19.18
CA LYS A 24 -12.25 -8.99 20.13
C LYS A 24 -11.45 -7.70 20.26
N GLY A 25 -10.33 -7.76 20.98
CA GLY A 25 -9.46 -6.60 21.19
C GLY A 25 -8.96 -5.99 19.89
N VAL A 26 -8.89 -4.65 19.85
CA VAL A 26 -8.31 -3.90 18.74
C VAL A 26 -6.82 -3.73 19.01
N ASN A 27 -5.96 -4.09 18.05
CA ASN A 27 -4.51 -4.08 18.20
C ASN A 27 -3.86 -2.86 17.56
N HIS A 28 -4.36 -2.42 16.41
CA HIS A 28 -3.78 -1.30 15.67
C HIS A 28 -4.86 -0.53 14.91
N ILE A 29 -4.59 0.75 14.70
CA ILE A 29 -5.40 1.64 13.87
C ILE A 29 -4.49 2.53 13.03
N ASP A 30 -4.90 2.82 11.80
CA ASP A 30 -4.20 3.74 10.91
C ASP A 30 -5.21 4.55 10.10
N TYR A 31 -4.87 5.80 9.79
CA TYR A 31 -5.69 6.66 8.95
C TYR A 31 -5.33 6.51 7.49
N TYR A 32 -6.32 6.66 6.64
CA TYR A 32 -6.09 6.81 5.21
C TYR A 32 -5.22 8.05 4.94
N PRO A 33 -4.10 7.92 4.20
CA PRO A 33 -3.06 8.95 4.14
C PRO A 33 -3.46 10.20 3.34
N HIS A 34 -4.50 10.12 2.51
CA HIS A 34 -4.97 11.23 1.69
C HIS A 34 -6.24 11.84 2.27
N SER A 35 -6.52 13.10 1.92
CA SER A 35 -7.64 13.87 2.47
C SER A 35 -8.98 13.68 1.74
N ASP A 36 -9.00 12.90 0.67
CA ASP A 36 -10.18 12.68 -0.18
C ASP A 36 -11.20 11.71 0.43
N LYS A 37 -10.76 10.87 1.39
CA LYS A 37 -11.63 9.88 2.05
C LYS A 37 -11.47 9.92 3.57
N PRO A 38 -12.56 9.99 4.33
CA PRO A 38 -12.53 9.97 5.79
C PRO A 38 -12.41 8.54 6.34
N TYR A 39 -11.40 7.81 5.90
CA TYR A 39 -11.27 6.40 6.25
C TYR A 39 -10.18 6.16 7.31
N LEU A 40 -10.41 5.16 8.11
CA LEU A 40 -9.43 4.54 8.99
C LEU A 40 -9.53 3.02 8.87
N LEU A 41 -8.45 2.35 9.16
CA LEU A 41 -8.43 0.90 9.32
C LEU A 41 -8.15 0.50 10.76
N SER A 42 -8.58 -0.70 11.12
CA SER A 42 -8.34 -1.30 12.42
C SER A 42 -8.03 -2.79 12.29
N THR A 43 -7.22 -3.31 13.19
CA THR A 43 -6.88 -4.73 13.27
C THR A 43 -7.25 -5.31 14.61
N SER A 44 -7.49 -6.62 14.67
CA SER A 44 -7.99 -7.25 15.87
C SER A 44 -7.55 -8.71 16.05
N ASP A 45 -7.71 -9.18 17.29
CA ASP A 45 -7.63 -10.58 17.67
C ASP A 45 -8.76 -11.42 17.07
N ASP A 46 -9.78 -10.81 16.46
CA ASP A 46 -10.81 -11.52 15.69
C ASP A 46 -10.35 -11.96 14.29
N LYS A 47 -9.05 -11.75 13.99
CA LYS A 47 -8.35 -12.16 12.75
C LYS A 47 -8.71 -11.30 11.53
N THR A 48 -9.38 -10.18 11.72
CA THR A 48 -9.82 -9.32 10.64
C THR A 48 -9.10 -7.98 10.65
N VAL A 49 -9.02 -7.37 9.46
CA VAL A 49 -8.78 -5.95 9.29
C VAL A 49 -10.09 -5.31 8.82
N LYS A 50 -10.50 -4.23 9.42
CA LYS A 50 -11.72 -3.52 9.03
C LYS A 50 -11.41 -2.10 8.61
N VAL A 51 -12.10 -1.64 7.58
CA VAL A 51 -12.03 -0.27 7.06
C VAL A 51 -13.33 0.46 7.41
N TRP A 52 -13.20 1.64 7.97
CA TRP A 52 -14.30 2.44 8.50
C TRP A 52 -14.30 3.83 7.88
N ASP A 53 -15.50 4.34 7.59
CA ASP A 53 -15.71 5.77 7.47
C ASP A 53 -15.92 6.35 8.87
N TYR A 54 -14.96 7.14 9.36
CA TYR A 54 -15.04 7.67 10.73
C TYR A 54 -16.02 8.83 10.87
N THR A 55 -16.51 9.44 9.80
CA THR A 55 -17.53 10.50 9.87
C THR A 55 -18.93 9.93 10.03
N THR A 56 -19.23 8.87 9.30
CA THR A 56 -20.53 8.17 9.33
C THR A 56 -20.55 7.00 10.31
N LYS A 57 -19.39 6.57 10.82
CA LYS A 57 -19.16 5.35 11.64
C LYS A 57 -19.53 4.05 10.91
N SER A 58 -19.57 4.09 9.60
CA SER A 58 -19.94 2.94 8.77
C SER A 58 -18.77 2.01 8.53
N LEU A 59 -19.03 0.72 8.61
CA LEU A 59 -18.10 -0.29 8.12
C LEU A 59 -18.13 -0.30 6.60
N ILE A 60 -16.98 -0.05 5.99
CA ILE A 60 -16.81 -0.04 4.53
C ILE A 60 -16.42 -1.42 4.01
N ALA A 61 -15.48 -2.08 4.68
CA ALA A 61 -14.99 -3.40 4.27
C ALA A 61 -14.43 -4.18 5.45
N THR A 62 -14.52 -5.50 5.35
CA THR A 62 -13.82 -6.45 6.22
C THR A 62 -12.87 -7.27 5.35
N LEU A 63 -11.58 -7.27 5.71
CA LEU A 63 -10.53 -8.01 5.04
C LEU A 63 -10.29 -9.29 5.85
N GLU A 64 -10.76 -10.39 5.31
CA GLU A 64 -10.66 -11.71 5.91
C GLU A 64 -9.61 -12.57 5.22
N GLY A 65 -8.90 -13.39 5.99
CA GLY A 65 -7.91 -14.30 5.41
C GLY A 65 -6.73 -14.62 6.32
N HIS A 66 -6.48 -13.82 7.37
CA HIS A 66 -5.54 -14.20 8.42
C HIS A 66 -6.12 -15.31 9.29
N THR A 67 -5.24 -16.21 9.76
CA THR A 67 -5.64 -17.37 10.55
C THR A 67 -5.38 -17.19 12.05
N SER A 68 -4.67 -16.12 12.43
CA SER A 68 -4.43 -15.73 13.81
C SER A 68 -4.67 -14.22 14.02
N ASN A 69 -4.36 -13.70 15.20
CA ASN A 69 -4.50 -12.29 15.57
C ASN A 69 -3.79 -11.40 14.57
N VAL A 70 -4.41 -10.30 14.13
CA VAL A 70 -3.79 -9.32 13.26
C VAL A 70 -3.15 -8.24 14.12
N SER A 71 -1.81 -8.20 14.10
CA SER A 71 -1.02 -7.32 14.97
C SER A 71 -1.03 -5.88 14.45
N PHE A 72 -0.97 -5.71 13.14
CA PHE A 72 -0.95 -4.40 12.51
C PHE A 72 -1.57 -4.41 11.12
N ALA A 73 -1.99 -3.24 10.65
CA ALA A 73 -2.17 -2.95 9.24
C ALA A 73 -1.93 -1.46 8.99
N CYS A 74 -1.49 -1.12 7.79
CA CYS A 74 -1.30 0.27 7.39
C CYS A 74 -1.66 0.48 5.92
N TYR A 75 -2.02 1.70 5.58
CA TYR A 75 -2.06 2.14 4.20
C TYR A 75 -0.65 2.46 3.71
N HIS A 76 -0.33 2.08 2.48
CA HIS A 76 0.88 2.58 1.85
C HIS A 76 0.65 4.03 1.38
N PRO A 77 1.60 4.96 1.64
CA PRO A 77 1.36 6.39 1.37
C PRO A 77 1.30 6.75 -0.13
N GLU A 78 1.87 5.94 -1.01
CA GLU A 78 1.98 6.24 -2.44
C GLU A 78 1.30 5.19 -3.32
N LEU A 79 1.17 3.96 -2.85
CA LEU A 79 0.56 2.87 -3.60
C LEU A 79 -0.84 2.59 -3.06
N PRO A 80 -1.81 2.22 -3.91
CA PRO A 80 -3.18 1.94 -3.50
C PRO A 80 -3.30 0.57 -2.83
N VAL A 81 -2.49 0.32 -1.82
CA VAL A 81 -2.46 -0.95 -1.09
C VAL A 81 -2.55 -0.77 0.42
N ILE A 82 -3.12 -1.78 1.06
CA ILE A 82 -3.09 -1.98 2.51
C ILE A 82 -2.17 -3.17 2.79
N ILE A 83 -1.33 -3.05 3.79
CA ILE A 83 -0.40 -4.10 4.23
C ILE A 83 -0.83 -4.50 5.63
N SER A 84 -1.08 -5.77 5.87
CA SER A 84 -1.39 -6.32 7.19
C SER A 84 -0.44 -7.43 7.58
N GLY A 85 -0.14 -7.52 8.86
CA GLY A 85 0.68 -8.59 9.44
C GLY A 85 0.01 -9.22 10.64
N SER A 86 0.24 -10.51 10.81
CA SER A 86 -0.44 -11.32 11.80
C SER A 86 0.52 -12.25 12.55
N GLU A 87 0.05 -12.71 13.70
CA GLU A 87 0.69 -13.79 14.46
C GLU A 87 0.66 -15.16 13.72
N ASP A 88 -0.01 -15.24 12.56
CA ASP A 88 0.06 -16.40 11.69
C ASP A 88 1.36 -16.46 10.86
N GLY A 89 2.28 -15.49 11.05
CA GLY A 89 3.54 -15.38 10.34
C GLY A 89 3.44 -14.88 8.92
N THR A 90 2.27 -14.44 8.50
CA THR A 90 2.05 -13.93 7.14
C THR A 90 1.86 -12.43 7.09
N ILE A 91 2.31 -11.86 5.99
CA ILE A 91 1.97 -10.51 5.55
C ILE A 91 1.00 -10.62 4.39
N LYS A 92 -0.08 -9.86 4.44
CA LYS A 92 -1.05 -9.80 3.36
C LYS A 92 -1.11 -8.41 2.77
N ILE A 93 -1.15 -8.37 1.44
CA ILE A 93 -1.27 -7.15 0.66
C ILE A 93 -2.65 -7.14 0.02
N TRP A 94 -3.39 -6.06 0.26
CA TRP A 94 -4.75 -5.86 -0.20
C TRP A 94 -4.84 -4.62 -1.07
N HIS A 95 -5.63 -4.65 -2.10
CA HIS A 95 -5.89 -3.45 -2.91
C HIS A 95 -6.78 -2.47 -2.13
N ALA A 96 -6.33 -1.22 -1.95
CA ALA A 96 -6.99 -0.25 -1.07
C ALA A 96 -8.37 0.25 -1.54
N ASN A 97 -8.70 0.09 -2.82
CA ASN A 97 -10.01 0.50 -3.35
C ASN A 97 -11.00 -0.66 -3.52
N THR A 98 -10.52 -1.85 -3.90
CA THR A 98 -11.37 -3.03 -4.11
C THR A 98 -11.41 -3.96 -2.90
N TYR A 99 -10.49 -3.75 -1.94
CA TYR A 99 -10.34 -4.55 -0.72
C TYR A 99 -10.09 -6.05 -0.95
N ARG A 100 -9.64 -6.41 -2.15
CA ARG A 100 -9.30 -7.80 -2.51
C ARG A 100 -7.88 -8.13 -2.07
N LEU A 101 -7.69 -9.36 -1.63
CA LEU A 101 -6.36 -9.90 -1.36
C LEU A 101 -5.59 -10.02 -2.69
N GLU A 102 -4.46 -9.34 -2.80
CA GLU A 102 -3.57 -9.42 -3.95
C GLU A 102 -2.44 -10.42 -3.72
N GLN A 103 -1.86 -10.42 -2.52
CA GLN A 103 -0.72 -11.26 -2.22
C GLN A 103 -0.68 -11.67 -0.76
N SER A 104 -0.19 -12.90 -0.50
CA SER A 104 0.13 -13.39 0.84
C SER A 104 1.59 -13.82 0.85
N LEU A 105 2.37 -13.25 1.76
CA LEU A 105 3.80 -13.46 1.89
C LEU A 105 4.11 -14.14 3.22
N SER A 106 5.00 -15.13 3.19
CA SER A 106 5.56 -15.74 4.39
C SER A 106 7.08 -15.75 4.27
N TYR A 107 7.75 -15.28 5.29
CA TYR A 107 9.21 -15.22 5.33
C TYR A 107 9.81 -16.28 6.27
N GLY A 108 8.98 -17.06 6.96
CA GLY A 108 9.42 -18.06 7.92
C GLY A 108 10.04 -17.47 9.19
N LEU A 109 9.68 -16.23 9.54
CA LEU A 109 10.22 -15.49 10.68
C LEU A 109 9.25 -15.38 11.87
N GLU A 110 8.39 -16.39 12.03
CA GLU A 110 7.38 -16.45 13.09
C GLU A 110 6.38 -15.29 13.01
N ARG A 111 5.91 -14.72 14.14
CA ARG A 111 4.84 -13.74 14.20
C ARG A 111 5.27 -12.37 13.70
N ALA A 112 4.41 -11.70 12.94
CA ALA A 112 4.64 -10.32 12.49
C ALA A 112 4.07 -9.31 13.50
N TRP A 113 4.87 -8.31 13.88
CA TRP A 113 4.53 -7.37 14.95
C TRP A 113 4.37 -5.94 14.51
N CYS A 114 5.13 -5.48 13.54
CA CYS A 114 5.13 -4.08 13.16
C CYS A 114 5.48 -3.88 11.69
N VAL A 115 5.08 -2.73 11.18
CA VAL A 115 5.41 -2.26 9.83
C VAL A 115 5.80 -0.79 9.88
N SER A 116 6.70 -0.40 9.01
CA SER A 116 7.03 0.99 8.76
C SER A 116 7.36 1.17 7.29
N TYR A 117 7.02 2.32 6.73
CA TYR A 117 7.33 2.65 5.34
C TYR A 117 8.33 3.81 5.26
N GLN A 118 9.13 3.82 4.20
CA GLN A 118 10.05 4.89 3.92
C GLN A 118 9.33 6.00 3.14
N ARG A 119 9.22 7.20 3.74
CA ARG A 119 8.58 8.35 3.07
C ARG A 119 9.30 8.72 1.77
N GLY A 120 8.55 8.99 0.72
CA GLY A 120 9.08 9.35 -0.60
C GLY A 120 9.77 8.20 -1.33
N LYS A 121 9.61 6.97 -0.86
CA LYS A 121 10.13 5.75 -1.49
C LYS A 121 9.16 4.59 -1.28
N GLN A 122 9.33 3.54 -2.07
CA GLN A 122 8.49 2.35 -2.02
C GLN A 122 9.02 1.27 -1.05
N GLY A 123 9.90 1.65 -0.12
CA GLY A 123 10.48 0.73 0.85
C GLY A 123 9.54 0.52 2.04
N VAL A 124 9.34 -0.74 2.42
CA VAL A 124 8.56 -1.17 3.58
C VAL A 124 9.41 -2.08 4.45
N ALA A 125 9.51 -1.77 5.72
CA ALA A 125 10.19 -2.59 6.73
C ALA A 125 9.15 -3.26 7.61
N MET A 126 9.31 -4.55 7.87
CA MET A 126 8.42 -5.36 8.70
C MET A 126 9.22 -6.08 9.76
N GLY A 127 8.77 -6.04 11.00
CA GLY A 127 9.41 -6.72 12.14
C GLY A 127 8.65 -7.98 12.54
N PHE A 128 9.41 -9.02 12.81
CA PHE A 128 8.96 -10.35 13.23
C PHE A 128 9.66 -10.77 14.52
N ASP A 129 9.27 -11.91 15.09
CA ASP A 129 9.95 -12.49 16.26
C ASP A 129 11.44 -12.74 15.99
N ASP A 130 11.75 -13.35 14.83
CA ASP A 130 13.11 -13.81 14.50
C ASP A 130 13.90 -12.80 13.67
N GLY A 131 13.39 -11.61 13.41
CA GLY A 131 14.13 -10.60 12.67
C GLY A 131 13.26 -9.57 11.96
N ALA A 132 13.84 -8.92 10.97
CA ALA A 132 13.15 -7.91 10.17
C ALA A 132 13.41 -8.12 8.69
N VAL A 133 12.42 -7.78 7.89
CA VAL A 133 12.48 -7.82 6.43
C VAL A 133 12.25 -6.41 5.89
N VAL A 134 13.09 -6.00 4.95
CA VAL A 134 12.89 -4.76 4.19
C VAL A 134 12.65 -5.14 2.74
N VAL A 135 11.51 -4.74 2.22
CA VAL A 135 11.11 -4.99 0.83
C VAL A 135 10.86 -3.68 0.11
N LYS A 136 11.12 -3.66 -1.18
CA LYS A 136 10.70 -2.59 -2.05
C LYS A 136 9.41 -3.03 -2.76
N MET A 137 8.37 -2.25 -2.60
CA MET A 137 7.09 -2.49 -3.23
C MET A 137 6.99 -1.77 -4.58
N GLY A 138 6.15 -2.29 -5.48
CA GLY A 138 5.99 -1.75 -6.83
C GLY A 138 6.95 -2.37 -7.84
N ARG A 139 6.76 -2.00 -9.11
CA ARG A 139 7.64 -2.45 -10.20
C ARG A 139 8.80 -1.46 -10.34
N GLU A 140 10.01 -1.98 -10.46
CA GLU A 140 11.18 -1.15 -10.76
C GLU A 140 11.23 -0.73 -12.22
N GLU A 141 10.67 -1.54 -13.11
CA GLU A 141 10.65 -1.28 -14.53
C GLU A 141 9.32 -0.60 -14.92
N PRO A 142 9.39 0.56 -15.57
CA PRO A 142 8.19 1.16 -16.13
C PRO A 142 7.57 0.20 -17.15
N ALA A 143 6.23 0.13 -17.20
CA ALA A 143 5.55 -0.58 -18.25
C ALA A 143 5.94 0.05 -19.60
N VAL A 144 6.58 -0.73 -20.46
CA VAL A 144 7.11 -0.28 -21.75
C VAL A 144 6.43 -1.08 -22.87
N SER A 145 5.99 -0.39 -23.89
CA SER A 145 5.49 -1.01 -25.13
C SER A 145 6.13 -0.35 -26.34
N MET A 146 6.51 -1.14 -27.32
CA MET A 146 7.07 -0.65 -28.58
C MET A 146 6.34 -1.28 -29.77
N ASP A 147 6.03 -0.46 -30.75
CA ASP A 147 5.44 -0.95 -31.99
C ASP A 147 6.49 -1.26 -33.07
N GLY A 148 6.06 -1.87 -34.20
CA GLY A 148 6.95 -2.21 -35.30
C GLY A 148 7.57 -1.01 -36.05
N THR A 149 7.13 0.20 -35.77
CA THR A 149 7.68 1.45 -36.35
C THR A 149 8.75 2.08 -35.47
N GLY A 150 9.04 1.49 -34.30
CA GLY A 150 10.00 2.00 -33.34
C GLY A 150 9.44 3.12 -32.44
N LYS A 151 8.12 3.26 -32.35
CA LYS A 151 7.48 4.13 -31.37
C LYS A 151 7.45 3.42 -30.02
N LEU A 152 8.14 4.00 -29.04
CA LEU A 152 8.20 3.53 -27.66
C LEU A 152 7.24 4.36 -26.80
N VAL A 153 6.47 3.70 -25.97
CA VAL A 153 5.59 4.32 -24.96
C VAL A 153 5.87 3.67 -23.63
N TRP A 154 6.07 4.47 -22.60
CA TRP A 154 6.27 3.98 -21.23
C TRP A 154 5.62 4.88 -20.20
N ALA A 155 5.26 4.29 -19.06
CA ALA A 155 4.73 5.01 -17.92
C ALA A 155 5.88 5.46 -17.00
N ARG A 156 5.88 6.72 -16.61
CA ARG A 156 6.79 7.27 -15.62
C ARG A 156 5.99 8.05 -14.59
N HIS A 157 5.89 7.50 -13.36
CA HIS A 157 5.01 8.03 -12.32
C HIS A 157 3.55 8.06 -12.84
N ASN A 158 2.91 9.22 -12.85
CA ASN A 158 1.55 9.43 -13.35
C ASN A 158 1.49 9.94 -14.80
N GLU A 159 2.60 9.88 -15.53
CA GLU A 159 2.73 10.40 -16.90
C GLU A 159 2.96 9.26 -17.88
N VAL A 160 2.36 9.38 -19.06
CA VAL A 160 2.66 8.53 -20.20
C VAL A 160 3.60 9.27 -21.12
N VAL A 161 4.79 8.72 -21.30
CA VAL A 161 5.86 9.34 -22.11
C VAL A 161 6.03 8.50 -23.39
N SER A 162 6.24 9.16 -24.52
CA SER A 162 6.52 8.49 -25.79
C SER A 162 7.77 9.02 -26.44
N ALA A 163 8.50 8.13 -27.13
CA ALA A 163 9.61 8.48 -27.99
C ALA A 163 9.60 7.64 -29.26
N ILE A 164 10.22 8.13 -30.30
CA ILE A 164 10.40 7.39 -31.56
C ILE A 164 11.89 7.10 -31.72
N ILE A 165 12.22 5.82 -31.77
CA ILE A 165 13.57 5.36 -32.10
C ILE A 165 13.66 5.44 -33.63
N LYS A 166 14.23 6.50 -34.17
CA LYS A 166 14.58 6.56 -35.59
C LYS A 166 15.79 5.67 -35.80
N GLY A 167 15.65 4.70 -36.68
CA GLY A 167 16.77 3.88 -37.18
C GLY A 167 17.75 4.76 -37.95
N GLY A 168 18.70 5.33 -37.27
CA GLY A 168 19.88 5.97 -37.82
C GLY A 168 21.09 5.32 -37.18
N ASP A 169 22.13 5.03 -37.97
CA ASP A 169 23.40 4.42 -37.63
C ASP A 169 23.72 4.41 -36.12
N ALA A 170 23.19 3.46 -35.42
CA ALA A 170 23.53 3.24 -34.01
C ALA A 170 24.83 2.45 -33.96
N THR A 171 25.93 3.06 -34.32
CA THR A 171 27.23 2.65 -33.81
C THR A 171 27.29 3.02 -32.35
N LEU A 172 26.62 2.21 -31.52
CA LEU A 172 26.82 2.21 -30.07
C LEU A 172 28.26 1.76 -29.80
N LYS A 173 29.18 2.67 -29.84
CA LYS A 173 30.44 2.54 -29.14
C LYS A 173 30.18 2.95 -27.71
N ASP A 174 30.39 1.97 -26.81
CA ASP A 174 30.42 2.14 -25.36
C ASP A 174 29.08 2.48 -24.68
N GLY A 175 28.19 1.52 -24.48
CA GLY A 175 27.24 1.29 -23.37
C GLY A 175 26.64 2.47 -22.58
N GLY A 176 26.64 3.70 -23.14
CA GLY A 176 26.09 4.87 -22.46
C GLY A 176 24.57 5.00 -22.65
N PRO A 177 23.86 5.67 -21.74
CA PRO A 177 22.41 5.86 -21.84
C PRO A 177 22.06 6.69 -23.08
N ILE A 178 21.15 6.16 -23.91
CA ILE A 178 20.62 6.89 -25.08
C ILE A 178 19.68 7.96 -24.57
N ALA A 179 19.99 9.24 -24.77
CA ALA A 179 19.05 10.33 -24.56
C ALA A 179 18.03 10.35 -25.71
N LEU A 180 16.85 9.81 -25.49
CA LEU A 180 15.75 9.88 -26.45
C LEU A 180 14.97 11.18 -26.28
N PRO A 181 14.61 11.90 -27.36
CA PRO A 181 13.68 13.00 -27.25
C PRO A 181 12.32 12.48 -26.82
N SER A 182 11.90 12.81 -25.62
CA SER A 182 10.61 12.42 -25.07
C SER A 182 9.57 13.51 -25.28
N LYS A 183 8.33 13.12 -25.54
CA LYS A 183 7.17 14.01 -25.61
C LYS A 183 6.17 13.53 -24.58
N ASP A 184 5.82 14.41 -23.65
CA ASP A 184 4.76 14.14 -22.69
C ASP A 184 3.41 14.07 -23.40
N MET A 185 2.66 13.01 -23.18
CA MET A 185 1.36 12.77 -23.77
C MET A 185 0.19 13.10 -22.81
N GLY A 186 0.49 13.70 -21.67
CA GLY A 186 -0.47 14.11 -20.65
C GLY A 186 -0.59 13.14 -19.48
N THR A 187 -1.15 13.64 -18.40
CA THR A 187 -1.49 12.86 -17.21
C THR A 187 -2.74 12.04 -17.45
N THR A 188 -2.70 10.74 -17.21
CA THR A 188 -3.88 9.91 -17.08
C THR A 188 -4.25 9.83 -15.60
N GLU A 189 -5.44 10.30 -15.23
CA GLU A 189 -6.04 9.95 -13.96
C GLU A 189 -6.35 8.44 -13.99
N MET A 190 -5.60 7.69 -13.22
CA MET A 190 -5.91 6.29 -12.91
C MET A 190 -6.49 6.16 -11.53
#